data_741c5340d65d7ab694a529acde553b9a
#
_entry.id   741c5340d65d7ab694a529acde553b9a
#
_cell.length_a   1.000
_cell.length_b   1.000
_cell.length_c   1.000
_cell.angle_alpha   90.00
_cell.angle_beta   90.00
_cell.angle_gamma   90.00
#
_symmetry.space_group_name_H-M   'P 1'
#
loop_
_entity.id
_entity.type
_entity.pdbx_description
1 polymer ?
#
loop_
_entity_poly.entity_id
_entity_poly.type
_entity_poly.pdbx_seq_one_letter_code
_entity_poly.pdbx_strand_id
1 'polypeptide(L)'
;MKTKKLLAILFMCVTLAVTAQDFQEERGSLSFLKDQKVVNVEFKYDNLRLMKDNVTEKEYVDERREFLNNRNKGEGDNWLKKWEGAREAFWEPKFLDLMRRTVTESKGIAFQKDAPQAPYTLIVDAQWIYPGWDAYVMKQKAKVTTVLSFVETNNKENVLYQIRSIEAPGDQIGHNYSNELRIGEGFEKTAKSFGKLIVKRLKK
;
A
#
# COMPACT_ATOMS: atom_id res chain seq x y z
N MET A 1 -17.89 53.85 -35.57
CA MET A 1 -17.10 53.42 -34.41
C MET A 1 -17.43 51.96 -34.09
N LYS A 2 -16.54 51.04 -34.36
CA LYS A 2 -16.75 49.60 -34.13
C LYS A 2 -16.03 49.21 -32.81
N THR A 3 -16.81 48.94 -31.78
CA THR A 3 -16.29 48.44 -30.47
C THR A 3 -15.92 46.97 -30.62
N LYS A 4 -14.63 46.65 -30.56
CA LYS A 4 -14.14 45.26 -30.48
C LYS A 4 -14.31 44.76 -29.03
N LYS A 5 -15.20 43.79 -28.84
CA LYS A 5 -15.32 43.06 -27.57
C LYS A 5 -14.16 42.08 -27.48
N LEU A 6 -13.23 42.33 -26.54
CA LEU A 6 -12.13 41.44 -26.20
C LEU A 6 -12.68 40.36 -25.27
N LEU A 7 -12.82 39.13 -25.76
CA LEU A 7 -13.24 37.97 -24.98
C LEU A 7 -12.01 37.42 -24.28
N ALA A 8 -11.82 37.72 -22.99
CA ALA A 8 -10.77 37.15 -22.17
C ALA A 8 -11.20 35.73 -21.75
N ILE A 9 -10.61 34.72 -22.37
CA ILE A 9 -10.75 33.31 -21.95
C ILE A 9 -9.86 33.10 -20.74
N LEU A 10 -10.48 33.07 -19.57
CA LEU A 10 -9.79 32.69 -18.31
C LEU A 10 -9.54 31.18 -18.34
N PHE A 11 -8.33 30.79 -18.68
CA PHE A 11 -7.89 29.39 -18.63
C PHE A 11 -7.65 29.02 -17.15
N MET A 12 -8.66 28.42 -16.52
CA MET A 12 -8.58 27.95 -15.15
C MET A 12 -7.76 26.65 -15.15
N CYS A 13 -6.44 26.76 -14.94
CA CYS A 13 -5.55 25.62 -14.69
C CYS A 13 -5.98 24.94 -13.38
N VAL A 14 -6.79 23.91 -13.47
CA VAL A 14 -7.01 22.99 -12.37
C VAL A 14 -5.73 22.18 -12.21
N THR A 15 -4.85 22.63 -11.34
CA THR A 15 -3.71 21.82 -10.90
C THR A 15 -4.25 20.64 -10.08
N LEU A 16 -4.33 19.48 -10.71
CA LEU A 16 -4.53 18.22 -9.99
C LEU A 16 -3.32 18.06 -9.04
N ALA A 17 -3.52 18.42 -7.80
CA ALA A 17 -2.57 18.10 -6.74
C ALA A 17 -2.52 16.58 -6.63
N VAL A 18 -1.54 15.97 -7.30
CA VAL A 18 -1.19 14.57 -7.04
C VAL A 18 -0.61 14.56 -5.63
N THR A 19 -1.44 14.22 -4.65
CA THR A 19 -0.98 14.05 -3.28
C THR A 19 0.08 12.96 -3.28
N ALA A 20 1.32 13.37 -3.05
CA ALA A 20 2.40 12.42 -2.82
C ALA A 20 2.02 11.58 -1.59
N GLN A 21 2.39 10.28 -1.62
CA GLN A 21 2.23 9.44 -0.44
C GLN A 21 3.00 10.06 0.73
N ASP A 22 2.36 10.17 1.89
CA ASP A 22 3.00 10.68 3.09
C ASP A 22 3.93 9.61 3.68
N PHE A 23 5.22 9.97 3.79
CA PHE A 23 6.25 9.16 4.41
C PHE A 23 6.80 9.88 5.62
N GLN A 24 6.87 9.18 6.75
CA GLN A 24 7.34 9.71 8.03
C GLN A 24 8.37 8.78 8.67
N GLU A 25 9.04 9.26 9.71
CA GLU A 25 9.97 8.48 10.52
C GLU A 25 11.10 7.82 9.70
N GLU A 26 11.56 8.50 8.63
CA GLU A 26 12.68 7.98 7.80
C GLU A 26 13.96 7.94 8.60
N ARG A 27 14.61 6.77 8.64
CA ARG A 27 15.92 6.59 9.26
C ARG A 27 16.79 5.62 8.48
N GLY A 28 18.12 5.77 8.58
CA GLY A 28 19.07 4.92 7.88
C GLY A 28 19.40 5.37 6.47
N SER A 29 20.02 4.51 5.68
CA SER A 29 20.46 4.77 4.32
C SER A 29 20.13 3.61 3.39
N LEU A 30 19.80 3.91 2.13
CA LEU A 30 19.55 2.93 1.07
C LEU A 30 20.81 2.61 0.23
N SER A 31 21.97 3.12 0.62
CA SER A 31 23.21 2.96 -0.16
C SER A 31 23.63 1.50 -0.38
N PHE A 32 23.32 0.61 0.56
CA PHE A 32 23.61 -0.82 0.47
C PHE A 32 22.87 -1.53 -0.68
N LEU A 33 21.81 -0.91 -1.23
CA LEU A 33 21.08 -1.48 -2.37
C LEU A 33 21.81 -1.32 -3.72
N LYS A 34 22.84 -0.47 -3.83
CA LYS A 34 23.47 -0.13 -5.12
C LYS A 34 23.92 -1.35 -5.93
N ASP A 35 24.49 -2.34 -5.25
CA ASP A 35 25.09 -3.52 -5.90
C ASP A 35 24.23 -4.79 -5.75
N GLN A 36 23.02 -4.64 -5.23
CA GLN A 36 22.12 -5.77 -5.03
C GLN A 36 21.41 -6.16 -6.32
N LYS A 37 21.17 -7.45 -6.48
CA LYS A 37 20.36 -8.01 -7.58
C LYS A 37 19.01 -8.50 -7.09
N VAL A 38 18.97 -8.98 -5.85
CA VAL A 38 17.77 -9.55 -5.23
C VAL A 38 17.65 -9.04 -3.80
N VAL A 39 16.44 -8.70 -3.41
CA VAL A 39 16.01 -8.40 -2.04
C VAL A 39 14.87 -9.37 -1.71
N ASN A 40 14.99 -10.08 -0.60
CA ASN A 40 13.89 -10.86 -0.06
C ASN A 40 12.78 -9.93 0.46
N VAL A 41 11.51 -10.33 0.35
CA VAL A 41 10.39 -9.55 0.87
C VAL A 41 9.57 -10.42 1.80
N GLU A 42 9.33 -9.90 3.00
CA GLU A 42 8.48 -10.52 4.00
C GLU A 42 7.35 -9.57 4.37
N PHE A 43 6.13 -10.09 4.45
CA PHE A 43 4.97 -9.34 4.92
C PHE A 43 4.64 -9.74 6.36
N LYS A 44 4.30 -8.76 7.19
CA LYS A 44 3.88 -8.96 8.58
C LYS A 44 2.55 -8.28 8.85
N TYR A 45 1.74 -8.95 9.67
CA TYR A 45 0.39 -8.49 10.05
C TYR A 45 0.12 -8.69 11.54
N ASP A 46 1.13 -9.09 12.33
CA ASP A 46 0.98 -9.52 13.73
C ASP A 46 0.35 -8.44 14.63
N ASN A 47 0.65 -7.17 14.34
CA ASN A 47 0.16 -6.02 15.09
C ASN A 47 -0.87 -5.19 14.34
N LEU A 48 -1.53 -5.78 13.32
CA LEU A 48 -2.49 -5.09 12.50
C LEU A 48 -3.66 -4.57 13.31
N ARG A 49 -3.95 -3.28 13.15
CA ARG A 49 -5.14 -2.60 13.67
C ARG A 49 -6.04 -2.17 12.53
N LEU A 50 -7.34 -2.14 12.79
CA LEU A 50 -8.33 -1.76 11.79
C LEU A 50 -9.27 -0.67 12.28
N MET A 51 -9.90 0.00 11.31
CA MET A 51 -10.91 1.01 11.52
C MET A 51 -10.38 2.25 12.27
N LYS A 52 -11.23 3.25 12.45
CA LYS A 52 -10.86 4.48 13.19
C LYS A 52 -10.68 4.21 14.69
N ASP A 53 -11.37 3.22 15.19
CA ASP A 53 -11.36 2.85 16.62
C ASP A 53 -10.17 1.96 16.99
N ASN A 54 -9.28 1.67 16.01
CA ASN A 54 -8.04 0.93 16.25
C ASN A 54 -8.25 -0.48 16.81
N VAL A 55 -9.32 -1.15 16.39
CA VAL A 55 -9.64 -2.52 16.84
C VAL A 55 -8.61 -3.52 16.33
N THR A 56 -8.47 -4.64 17.01
CA THR A 56 -7.64 -5.75 16.52
C THR A 56 -8.26 -6.38 15.27
N GLU A 57 -7.45 -7.08 14.49
CA GLU A 57 -7.98 -7.82 13.33
C GLU A 57 -9.03 -8.83 13.75
N LYS A 58 -8.81 -9.53 14.87
CA LYS A 58 -9.74 -10.51 15.39
C LYS A 58 -11.10 -9.87 15.71
N GLU A 59 -11.12 -8.77 16.44
CA GLU A 59 -12.35 -8.05 16.78
C GLU A 59 -13.10 -7.61 15.52
N TYR A 60 -12.40 -6.99 14.57
CA TYR A 60 -13.00 -6.57 13.30
C TYR A 60 -13.61 -7.73 12.51
N VAL A 61 -12.89 -8.85 12.44
CA VAL A 61 -13.33 -10.05 11.69
C VAL A 61 -14.53 -10.70 12.35
N ASP A 62 -14.52 -10.86 13.67
CA ASP A 62 -15.62 -11.47 14.42
C ASP A 62 -16.89 -10.64 14.26
N GLU A 63 -16.83 -9.34 14.51
CA GLU A 63 -17.97 -8.41 14.36
C GLU A 63 -18.53 -8.40 12.93
N ARG A 64 -17.63 -8.34 11.94
CA ARG A 64 -18.05 -8.29 10.53
C ARG A 64 -18.71 -9.58 10.07
N ARG A 65 -18.15 -10.72 10.47
CA ARG A 65 -18.70 -12.05 10.18
C ARG A 65 -20.10 -12.20 10.80
N GLU A 66 -20.25 -11.85 12.07
CA GLU A 66 -21.53 -11.90 12.78
C GLU A 66 -22.57 -10.99 12.11
N PHE A 67 -22.22 -9.72 11.85
CA PHE A 67 -23.12 -8.78 11.18
C PHE A 67 -23.62 -9.31 9.84
N LEU A 68 -22.76 -9.89 9.01
CA LEU A 68 -23.14 -10.42 7.70
C LEU A 68 -23.98 -11.69 7.83
N ASN A 69 -23.66 -12.60 8.76
CA ASN A 69 -24.45 -13.82 9.00
C ASN A 69 -25.84 -13.54 9.57
N ASN A 70 -25.98 -12.48 10.38
CA ASN A 70 -27.28 -12.03 10.89
C ASN A 70 -28.17 -11.45 9.79
N ARG A 71 -27.54 -10.88 8.75
CA ARG A 71 -28.23 -10.36 7.57
C ARG A 71 -28.63 -11.45 6.58
N ASN A 72 -27.68 -12.33 6.24
CA ASN A 72 -27.89 -13.48 5.38
C ASN A 72 -27.03 -14.66 5.88
N LYS A 73 -27.66 -15.78 6.19
CA LYS A 73 -26.96 -16.97 6.70
C LYS A 73 -25.85 -17.42 5.76
N GLY A 74 -24.62 -17.53 6.27
CA GLY A 74 -23.43 -17.95 5.53
C GLY A 74 -22.72 -16.83 4.76
N GLU A 75 -23.25 -15.61 4.68
CA GLU A 75 -22.60 -14.48 4.01
C GLU A 75 -21.30 -14.10 4.72
N GLY A 76 -21.31 -14.07 6.06
CA GLY A 76 -20.15 -13.78 6.88
C GLY A 76 -19.05 -14.83 6.75
N ASP A 77 -19.40 -16.10 6.65
CA ASP A 77 -18.44 -17.20 6.47
C ASP A 77 -17.77 -17.12 5.08
N ASN A 78 -18.55 -16.77 4.06
CA ASN A 78 -18.00 -16.54 2.72
C ASN A 78 -17.10 -15.30 2.65
N TRP A 79 -17.48 -14.24 3.36
CA TRP A 79 -16.65 -13.04 3.48
C TRP A 79 -15.33 -13.35 4.21
N LEU A 80 -15.38 -14.11 5.30
CA LEU A 80 -14.19 -14.50 6.06
C LEU A 80 -13.15 -15.21 5.19
N LYS A 81 -13.59 -16.19 4.38
CA LYS A 81 -12.69 -16.89 3.44
C LYS A 81 -11.99 -15.92 2.45
N LYS A 82 -12.72 -14.91 1.97
CA LYS A 82 -12.14 -13.88 1.08
C LYS A 82 -11.14 -13.00 1.83
N TRP A 83 -11.47 -12.63 3.07
CA TRP A 83 -10.59 -11.84 3.92
C TRP A 83 -9.27 -12.55 4.20
N GLU A 84 -9.33 -13.80 4.65
CA GLU A 84 -8.16 -14.63 4.94
C GLU A 84 -7.26 -14.83 3.71
N GLY A 85 -7.86 -15.08 2.54
CA GLY A 85 -7.11 -15.24 1.29
C GLY A 85 -6.64 -13.94 0.64
N ALA A 86 -7.08 -12.77 1.12
CA ALA A 86 -6.82 -11.48 0.46
C ALA A 86 -5.34 -11.09 0.43
N ARG A 87 -4.59 -11.47 1.46
CA ARG A 87 -3.15 -11.16 1.57
C ARG A 87 -2.40 -11.74 0.39
N GLU A 88 -2.51 -13.05 0.19
CA GLU A 88 -1.81 -13.77 -0.86
C GLU A 88 -2.40 -13.53 -2.26
N ALA A 89 -3.72 -13.34 -2.35
CA ALA A 89 -4.38 -13.16 -3.63
C ALA A 89 -4.27 -11.73 -4.20
N PHE A 90 -4.19 -10.71 -3.33
CA PHE A 90 -4.28 -9.32 -3.78
C PHE A 90 -3.23 -8.39 -3.16
N TRP A 91 -3.06 -8.36 -1.83
CA TRP A 91 -2.29 -7.28 -1.19
C TRP A 91 -0.80 -7.40 -1.50
N GLU A 92 -0.22 -8.56 -1.24
CA GLU A 92 1.19 -8.85 -1.47
C GLU A 92 1.57 -8.82 -2.96
N PRO A 93 0.80 -9.48 -3.87
CA PRO A 93 1.10 -9.44 -5.30
C PRO A 93 1.05 -8.03 -5.90
N LYS A 94 0.08 -7.20 -5.49
CA LYS A 94 -0.01 -5.80 -5.94
C LYS A 94 1.19 -4.97 -5.48
N PHE A 95 1.65 -5.16 -4.24
CA PHE A 95 2.86 -4.52 -3.74
C PHE A 95 4.08 -4.94 -4.57
N LEU A 96 4.29 -6.25 -4.75
CA LEU A 96 5.44 -6.81 -5.47
C LEU A 96 5.45 -6.40 -6.96
N ASP A 97 4.30 -6.39 -7.63
CA ASP A 97 4.21 -5.96 -9.03
C ASP A 97 4.64 -4.49 -9.20
N LEU A 98 4.23 -3.61 -8.30
CA LEU A 98 4.65 -2.21 -8.37
C LEU A 98 6.12 -2.00 -7.99
N MET A 99 6.68 -2.78 -7.06
CA MET A 99 8.13 -2.78 -6.82
C MET A 99 8.88 -3.24 -8.07
N ARG A 100 8.40 -4.28 -8.75
CA ARG A 100 8.97 -4.73 -10.02
C ARG A 100 8.96 -3.62 -11.08
N ARG A 101 7.81 -3.01 -11.34
CA ARG A 101 7.67 -1.94 -12.35
C ARG A 101 8.48 -0.68 -12.01
N THR A 102 8.63 -0.36 -10.73
CA THR A 102 9.31 0.88 -10.34
C THR A 102 10.80 0.70 -10.09
N VAL A 103 11.22 -0.36 -9.42
CA VAL A 103 12.61 -0.56 -9.01
C VAL A 103 13.31 -1.58 -9.91
N THR A 104 12.73 -2.77 -10.14
CA THR A 104 13.40 -3.81 -10.90
C THR A 104 13.64 -3.35 -12.35
N GLU A 105 12.62 -2.80 -13.02
CA GLU A 105 12.77 -2.29 -14.39
C GLU A 105 13.73 -1.10 -14.51
N SER A 106 13.88 -0.31 -13.44
CA SER A 106 14.73 0.89 -13.43
C SER A 106 16.16 0.66 -12.95
N LYS A 107 16.38 -0.28 -12.00
CA LYS A 107 17.64 -0.49 -11.28
C LYS A 107 18.17 -1.93 -11.34
N GLY A 108 17.38 -2.86 -11.88
CA GLY A 108 17.76 -4.27 -11.96
C GLY A 108 17.77 -4.99 -10.61
N ILE A 109 17.11 -4.45 -9.59
CA ILE A 109 17.02 -5.05 -8.25
C ILE A 109 15.67 -5.73 -8.14
N ALA A 110 15.63 -7.06 -8.10
CA ALA A 110 14.41 -7.84 -7.93
C ALA A 110 13.95 -7.85 -6.48
N PHE A 111 12.65 -7.65 -6.26
CA PHE A 111 11.98 -7.77 -4.96
C PHE A 111 11.04 -8.97 -5.03
N GLN A 112 11.31 -10.02 -4.25
CA GLN A 112 10.56 -11.27 -4.32
C GLN A 112 10.46 -11.96 -2.96
N LYS A 113 9.38 -12.71 -2.76
CA LYS A 113 9.23 -13.60 -1.60
C LYS A 113 10.14 -14.83 -1.76
N ASP A 114 10.37 -15.51 -0.66
CA ASP A 114 11.07 -16.81 -0.62
C ASP A 114 12.47 -16.78 -1.23
N ALA A 115 13.20 -15.69 -0.98
CA ALA A 115 14.59 -15.50 -1.39
C ALA A 115 15.54 -15.42 -0.18
N PRO A 116 15.63 -16.48 0.67
CA PRO A 116 16.41 -16.45 1.92
C PRO A 116 17.92 -16.32 1.69
N GLN A 117 18.40 -16.54 0.48
CA GLN A 117 19.80 -16.34 0.08
C GLN A 117 20.14 -14.87 -0.20
N ALA A 118 19.15 -13.98 -0.33
CA ALA A 118 19.39 -12.56 -0.51
C ALA A 118 20.02 -11.97 0.77
N PRO A 119 21.04 -11.08 0.66
CA PRO A 119 21.69 -10.52 1.85
C PRO A 119 20.75 -9.64 2.68
N TYR A 120 19.75 -9.07 2.05
CA TYR A 120 18.81 -8.13 2.69
C TYR A 120 17.37 -8.55 2.48
N THR A 121 16.56 -8.29 3.52
CA THR A 121 15.12 -8.49 3.52
C THR A 121 14.41 -7.14 3.69
N LEU A 122 13.44 -6.87 2.83
CA LEU A 122 12.44 -5.82 3.04
C LEU A 122 11.27 -6.41 3.83
N ILE A 123 11.09 -5.97 5.06
CA ILE A 123 9.91 -6.27 5.87
C ILE A 123 8.85 -5.22 5.57
N VAL A 124 7.69 -5.66 5.12
CA VAL A 124 6.48 -4.85 4.91
C VAL A 124 5.52 -5.16 6.05
N ASP A 125 5.54 -4.34 7.09
CA ASP A 125 4.75 -4.54 8.29
C ASP A 125 3.48 -3.68 8.24
N ALA A 126 2.31 -4.32 8.07
CA ALA A 126 1.02 -3.67 8.03
C ALA A 126 0.58 -3.31 9.45
N GLN A 127 0.55 -2.02 9.76
CA GLN A 127 0.23 -1.51 11.08
C GLN A 127 -1.24 -1.13 11.24
N TRP A 128 -1.85 -0.58 10.19
CA TRP A 128 -3.22 -0.11 10.26
C TRP A 128 -3.89 -0.13 8.89
N ILE A 129 -5.15 -0.56 8.87
CA ILE A 129 -5.99 -0.59 7.67
C ILE A 129 -7.37 -0.02 7.98
N TYR A 130 -7.79 0.93 7.16
CA TYR A 130 -9.17 1.32 7.03
C TYR A 130 -9.69 0.74 5.70
N PRO A 131 -10.64 -0.23 5.70
CA PRO A 131 -11.08 -0.92 4.48
C PRO A 131 -11.83 -0.03 3.49
N GLY A 132 -12.31 1.14 3.94
CA GLY A 132 -13.18 1.98 3.12
C GLY A 132 -14.53 1.34 2.83
N TRP A 133 -15.33 1.99 1.99
CA TRP A 133 -16.61 1.46 1.51
C TRP A 133 -17.00 2.13 0.19
N ASP A 134 -17.85 1.46 -0.58
CA ASP A 134 -18.43 1.97 -1.82
C ASP A 134 -19.92 1.64 -1.82
N ALA A 135 -20.75 2.67 -1.81
CA ALA A 135 -22.21 2.57 -1.81
C ALA A 135 -22.82 3.23 -3.08
N TYR A 136 -22.11 3.14 -4.22
CA TYR A 136 -22.50 3.68 -5.53
C TYR A 136 -22.54 5.21 -5.60
N VAL A 137 -23.39 5.87 -4.79
CA VAL A 137 -23.53 7.35 -4.77
C VAL A 137 -22.44 8.04 -3.93
N MET A 138 -21.89 7.34 -2.96
CA MET A 138 -20.80 7.80 -2.09
C MET A 138 -19.80 6.69 -1.86
N LYS A 139 -18.54 7.04 -1.79
CA LYS A 139 -17.47 6.10 -1.47
C LYS A 139 -16.42 6.71 -0.55
N GLN A 140 -15.81 5.85 0.25
CA GLN A 140 -14.64 6.21 1.04
C GLN A 140 -13.50 5.24 0.70
N LYS A 141 -12.35 5.81 0.35
CA LYS A 141 -11.17 5.04 -0.04
C LYS A 141 -10.70 4.17 1.10
N ALA A 142 -10.15 3.00 0.78
CA ALA A 142 -9.34 2.28 1.74
C ALA A 142 -8.07 3.08 2.05
N LYS A 143 -7.48 2.86 3.21
CA LYS A 143 -6.24 3.47 3.64
C LYS A 143 -5.38 2.40 4.30
N VAL A 144 -4.09 2.40 3.98
CA VAL A 144 -3.13 1.43 4.50
C VAL A 144 -1.94 2.16 5.07
N THR A 145 -1.58 1.87 6.32
CA THR A 145 -0.35 2.33 6.96
C THR A 145 0.59 1.15 7.15
N THR A 146 1.82 1.27 6.66
CA THR A 146 2.85 0.24 6.77
C THR A 146 4.16 0.81 7.28
N VAL A 147 4.92 0.00 8.00
CA VAL A 147 6.34 0.25 8.27
C VAL A 147 7.16 -0.60 7.31
N LEU A 148 8.04 0.04 6.56
CA LEU A 148 8.90 -0.57 5.56
C LEU A 148 10.33 -0.58 6.11
N SER A 149 10.86 -1.76 6.41
CA SER A 149 12.18 -1.89 7.03
C SER A 149 13.08 -2.79 6.20
N PHE A 150 14.24 -2.28 5.81
CA PHE A 150 15.32 -3.14 5.31
C PHE A 150 16.19 -3.61 6.46
N VAL A 151 16.37 -4.91 6.52
CA VAL A 151 17.21 -5.59 7.51
C VAL A 151 18.21 -6.52 6.83
N GLU A 152 19.25 -6.93 7.53
CA GLU A 152 20.04 -8.07 7.11
C GLU A 152 19.21 -9.35 7.21
N THR A 153 19.23 -10.19 6.17
CA THR A 153 18.41 -11.41 6.14
C THR A 153 18.77 -12.36 7.28
N ASN A 154 20.07 -12.44 7.61
CA ASN A 154 20.58 -13.32 8.69
C ASN A 154 20.47 -12.69 10.09
N ASN A 155 20.19 -11.39 10.19
CA ASN A 155 20.04 -10.68 11.45
C ASN A 155 18.96 -9.60 11.33
N LYS A 156 17.71 -9.98 11.53
CA LYS A 156 16.55 -9.09 11.36
C LYS A 156 16.46 -7.97 12.41
N GLU A 157 17.27 -8.01 13.45
CA GLU A 157 17.38 -6.93 14.43
C GLU A 157 18.25 -5.77 13.90
N ASN A 158 19.14 -6.04 12.94
CA ASN A 158 19.95 -5.00 12.31
C ASN A 158 19.15 -4.26 11.22
N VAL A 159 18.49 -3.18 11.62
CA VAL A 159 17.68 -2.34 10.73
C VAL A 159 18.59 -1.32 10.05
N LEU A 160 18.80 -1.48 8.73
CA LEU A 160 19.63 -0.61 7.90
C LEU A 160 18.90 0.64 7.41
N TYR A 161 17.61 0.49 7.17
CA TYR A 161 16.73 1.59 6.75
C TYR A 161 15.29 1.29 7.18
N GLN A 162 14.59 2.33 7.60
CA GLN A 162 13.16 2.22 7.92
C GLN A 162 12.43 3.51 7.53
N ILE A 163 11.18 3.36 7.10
CA ILE A 163 10.27 4.46 6.81
C ILE A 163 8.82 4.01 7.02
N ARG A 164 7.97 4.93 7.44
CA ARG A 164 6.55 4.69 7.64
C ARG A 164 5.75 5.33 6.52
N SER A 165 4.95 4.55 5.81
CA SER A 165 3.97 5.00 4.82
C SER A 165 2.63 5.19 5.52
N ILE A 166 2.10 6.40 5.53
CA ILE A 166 0.89 6.78 6.26
C ILE A 166 -0.31 6.79 5.31
N GLU A 167 -1.36 6.06 5.68
CA GLU A 167 -2.68 6.11 5.04
C GLU A 167 -2.66 6.07 3.51
N ALA A 168 -1.83 5.19 2.93
CA ALA A 168 -1.76 5.02 1.48
C ALA A 168 -3.15 4.70 0.92
N PRO A 169 -3.70 5.55 0.02
CA PRO A 169 -5.07 5.39 -0.43
C PRO A 169 -5.21 4.24 -1.41
N GLY A 170 -6.25 3.41 -1.20
CA GLY A 170 -6.74 2.47 -2.19
C GLY A 170 -7.77 3.19 -3.07
N ASP A 171 -7.31 3.72 -4.19
CA ASP A 171 -8.07 4.63 -5.06
C ASP A 171 -8.14 4.07 -6.47
N GLN A 172 -9.18 3.29 -6.74
CA GLN A 172 -9.50 2.90 -8.11
C GLN A 172 -10.40 3.91 -8.80
N ILE A 173 -10.21 4.01 -10.12
CA ILE A 173 -11.16 4.67 -11.02
C ILE A 173 -12.39 3.75 -11.12
N GLY A 174 -13.57 4.31 -10.84
CA GLY A 174 -14.85 3.57 -10.88
C GLY A 174 -15.31 3.06 -9.52
N HIS A 175 -16.18 2.05 -9.54
CA HIS A 175 -16.73 1.42 -8.35
C HIS A 175 -15.98 0.13 -8.03
N ASN A 176 -15.61 -0.02 -6.77
CA ASN A 176 -14.95 -1.21 -6.25
C ASN A 176 -15.60 -1.60 -4.92
N TYR A 177 -16.50 -2.58 -4.99
CA TYR A 177 -17.26 -3.06 -3.84
C TYR A 177 -16.48 -4.05 -2.96
N SER A 178 -15.34 -4.56 -3.44
CA SER A 178 -14.49 -5.50 -2.69
C SER A 178 -13.54 -4.75 -1.76
N ASN A 179 -13.62 -5.05 -0.46
CA ASN A 179 -12.67 -4.55 0.53
C ASN A 179 -11.24 -5.01 0.21
N GLU A 180 -11.11 -6.27 -0.19
CA GLU A 180 -9.83 -6.92 -0.46
C GLU A 180 -9.08 -6.20 -1.60
N LEU A 181 -9.81 -5.87 -2.67
CA LEU A 181 -9.23 -5.15 -3.81
C LEU A 181 -8.85 -3.71 -3.45
N ARG A 182 -9.73 -2.98 -2.72
CA ARG A 182 -9.44 -1.61 -2.29
C ARG A 182 -8.22 -1.53 -1.38
N ILE A 183 -8.10 -2.47 -0.43
CA ILE A 183 -6.92 -2.55 0.46
C ILE A 183 -5.66 -2.85 -0.36
N GLY A 184 -5.75 -3.82 -1.30
CA GLY A 184 -4.63 -4.16 -2.20
C GLY A 184 -4.09 -2.95 -2.97
N GLU A 185 -4.95 -1.99 -3.33
CA GLU A 185 -4.51 -0.73 -3.96
C GLU A 185 -3.77 0.20 -3.02
N GLY A 186 -4.08 0.17 -1.73
CA GLY A 186 -3.30 0.86 -0.72
C GLY A 186 -1.86 0.31 -0.65
N PHE A 187 -1.70 -1.02 -0.71
CA PHE A 187 -0.38 -1.65 -0.83
C PHE A 187 0.32 -1.30 -2.15
N GLU A 188 -0.41 -1.29 -3.26
CA GLU A 188 0.08 -0.87 -4.57
C GLU A 188 0.59 0.58 -4.53
N LYS A 189 -0.18 1.50 -3.94
CA LYS A 189 0.21 2.91 -3.79
C LYS A 189 1.46 3.06 -2.93
N THR A 190 1.54 2.32 -1.82
CA THR A 190 2.73 2.26 -0.97
C THR A 190 3.95 1.85 -1.78
N ALA A 191 3.89 0.71 -2.48
CA ALA A 191 4.99 0.18 -3.29
C ALA A 191 5.42 1.15 -4.39
N LYS A 192 4.48 1.75 -5.11
CA LYS A 192 4.75 2.74 -6.16
C LYS A 192 5.52 3.94 -5.63
N SER A 193 5.08 4.47 -4.51
CA SER A 193 5.69 5.66 -3.91
C SER A 193 7.06 5.35 -3.31
N PHE A 194 7.18 4.22 -2.61
CA PHE A 194 8.42 3.74 -2.03
C PHE A 194 9.46 3.37 -3.10
N GLY A 195 9.03 2.66 -4.16
CA GLY A 195 9.90 2.35 -5.28
C GLY A 195 10.48 3.60 -5.96
N LYS A 196 9.66 4.65 -6.15
CA LYS A 196 10.14 5.94 -6.65
C LYS A 196 11.17 6.59 -5.72
N LEU A 197 10.95 6.49 -4.40
CA LEU A 197 11.91 6.98 -3.41
C LEU A 197 13.25 6.24 -3.54
N ILE A 198 13.25 4.91 -3.58
CA ILE A 198 14.46 4.08 -3.78
C ILE A 198 15.19 4.51 -5.05
N VAL A 199 14.50 4.57 -6.20
CA VAL A 199 15.10 4.97 -7.48
C VAL A 199 15.74 6.36 -7.41
N LYS A 200 15.08 7.32 -6.74
CA LYS A 200 15.60 8.67 -6.53
C LYS A 200 16.85 8.68 -5.65
N ARG A 201 16.87 7.91 -4.56
CA ARG A 201 18.01 7.83 -3.63
C ARG A 201 19.22 7.15 -4.26
N LEU A 202 19.00 6.13 -5.11
CA LEU A 202 20.05 5.41 -5.82
C LEU A 202 20.60 6.14 -7.07
N LYS A 203 20.06 7.31 -7.43
CA LYS A 203 20.61 8.18 -8.49
C LYS A 203 21.70 9.11 -7.98
N LYS A 204 21.76 9.32 -6.68
CA LYS A 204 22.78 10.12 -5.99
C LYS A 204 23.96 9.23 -5.59
#